data_636ecf08f34d7fd9caabe818c13ae192
#
_entry.id   636ecf08f34d7fd9caabe818c13ae192
#
_cell.length_a   1.000
_cell.length_b   1.000
_cell.length_c   1.000
_cell.angle_alpha   90.00
_cell.angle_beta   90.00
_cell.angle_gamma   90.00
#
_symmetry.space_group_name_H-M   'P 1'
#
loop_
_entity.id
_entity.type
_entity.pdbx_description
1 polymer ?
#
loop_
_entity_poly.entity_id
_entity_poly.type
_entity_poly.pdbx_seq_one_letter_code
_entity_poly.pdbx_strand_id
1 'polypeptide(L)'
;MALFKKKQDVDDDDSEEVEYVLFQGATDGTEAKLEDNQKLVAAGLTPAKELVSDALEEKAEMLKVQIDGKRAMASFFVDGMKRPGPRYPGPQANAVIQMLKLLAGLDITVRDKPQRGGIKAEYRGFPFELMVKTQPGNGAEQLTVTMRNLKTKRVTPEDIGIPEIIKSKIRDTAASHKGVILIVGPPESGVTTTALCAMRCVDSYLYQCYILGNLYGREVLNVPVFKPEPGHSLDETIDRIKRNEGDVIFFDQFVDPETVKTATLAAENVCVVSEMYARDAADAIAKYASIVGAPTLVADHIACVVSHKLIRKLCTRCREAFRPSPKLLAQVGLDEGTKTLYRMASPPEPDPKTGEEPEPCRSCGGAGFRGRVAVFEMIEPTDAVKEAIVAGADPAAIRAAARKDKQITFQKDALRLVEDGTTGLEELKRVFAPPGAGKKKAVRRRPPQ
;
A
#
# COMPACT_ATOMS: atom_id res chain seq x y z
N MET A 1 -6.14 49.46 -58.04
CA MET A 1 -7.27 48.79 -57.31
C MET A 1 -6.66 47.88 -56.23
N ALA A 2 -6.59 48.38 -55.01
CA ALA A 2 -6.02 47.67 -53.86
C ALA A 2 -7.14 47.08 -53.01
N LEU A 3 -7.16 45.77 -52.87
CA LEU A 3 -8.10 45.04 -52.03
C LEU A 3 -7.50 44.89 -50.62
N PHE A 4 -8.14 45.57 -49.68
CA PHE A 4 -7.89 45.39 -48.23
C PHE A 4 -8.30 43.99 -47.79
N LYS A 5 -7.34 43.19 -47.30
CA LYS A 5 -7.61 42.01 -46.48
C LYS A 5 -7.77 42.46 -45.03
N LYS A 6 -8.99 42.32 -44.52
CA LYS A 6 -9.33 42.42 -43.10
C LYS A 6 -8.63 41.28 -42.36
N LYS A 7 -7.73 41.62 -41.40
CA LYS A 7 -7.25 40.69 -40.38
C LYS A 7 -8.45 40.34 -39.49
N GLN A 8 -8.79 39.09 -39.42
CA GLN A 8 -9.61 38.55 -38.32
C GLN A 8 -8.70 38.42 -37.10
N ASP A 9 -9.03 39.18 -36.08
CA ASP A 9 -8.48 38.93 -34.72
C ASP A 9 -9.04 37.61 -34.27
N VAL A 10 -8.17 36.63 -34.08
CA VAL A 10 -8.44 35.39 -33.40
C VAL A 10 -8.25 35.71 -31.93
N ASP A 11 -9.35 35.84 -31.20
CA ASP A 11 -9.34 35.81 -29.74
C ASP A 11 -8.84 34.43 -29.34
N ASP A 12 -7.59 34.34 -28.91
CA ASP A 12 -7.04 33.21 -28.18
C ASP A 12 -7.69 33.22 -26.80
N ASP A 13 -8.86 32.56 -26.70
CA ASP A 13 -9.45 32.17 -25.41
C ASP A 13 -8.65 30.97 -24.89
N ASP A 14 -7.52 31.24 -24.22
CA ASP A 14 -6.73 30.29 -23.44
C ASP A 14 -7.50 29.88 -22.18
N SER A 15 -8.71 29.40 -22.33
CA SER A 15 -9.35 28.60 -21.30
C SER A 15 -8.65 27.24 -21.29
N GLU A 16 -7.73 27.03 -20.35
CA GLU A 16 -7.19 25.71 -20.06
C GLU A 16 -8.37 24.75 -19.86
N GLU A 17 -8.64 23.88 -20.85
CA GLU A 17 -9.67 22.84 -20.71
C GLU A 17 -9.30 21.99 -19.51
N VAL A 18 -10.11 22.07 -18.46
CA VAL A 18 -9.92 21.24 -17.26
C VAL A 18 -10.18 19.80 -17.63
N GLU A 19 -9.12 19.03 -17.76
CA GLU A 19 -9.17 17.63 -18.12
C GLU A 19 -9.58 16.76 -16.90
N TYR A 20 -10.80 16.25 -16.94
CA TYR A 20 -11.33 15.38 -15.88
C TYR A 20 -10.97 13.91 -16.12
N VAL A 21 -10.92 13.14 -15.03
CA VAL A 21 -10.80 11.69 -15.08
C VAL A 21 -11.95 11.07 -15.88
N LEU A 22 -11.60 10.13 -16.78
CA LEU A 22 -12.54 9.33 -17.54
C LEU A 22 -12.76 7.98 -16.83
N PHE A 23 -13.95 7.76 -16.28
CA PHE A 23 -14.32 6.45 -15.73
C PHE A 23 -14.77 5.52 -16.85
N GLN A 24 -14.19 4.31 -16.90
CA GLN A 24 -14.36 3.32 -17.97
C GLN A 24 -15.19 2.09 -17.51
N GLY A 25 -15.76 2.13 -16.29
CA GLY A 25 -16.58 1.06 -15.73
C GLY A 25 -15.89 0.23 -14.66
N ALA A 26 -16.63 -0.73 -14.10
CA ALA A 26 -16.13 -1.58 -13.02
C ALA A 26 -15.04 -2.56 -13.50
N THR A 27 -14.10 -2.90 -12.61
CA THR A 27 -13.00 -3.82 -12.94
C THR A 27 -13.45 -5.26 -13.15
N ASP A 28 -14.54 -5.68 -12.52
CA ASP A 28 -15.15 -7.00 -12.63
C ASP A 28 -16.09 -7.16 -13.84
N GLY A 29 -16.30 -6.05 -14.60
CA GLY A 29 -17.19 -6.03 -15.75
C GLY A 29 -18.65 -5.75 -15.40
N THR A 30 -18.99 -5.51 -14.14
CA THR A 30 -20.35 -5.12 -13.74
C THR A 30 -20.72 -3.80 -14.43
N GLU A 31 -21.83 -3.77 -15.12
CA GLU A 31 -22.31 -2.57 -15.80
C GLU A 31 -22.95 -1.60 -14.81
N ALA A 32 -22.47 -0.37 -14.79
CA ALA A 32 -23.07 0.69 -13.99
C ALA A 32 -24.39 1.15 -14.64
N LYS A 33 -25.51 0.91 -13.96
CA LYS A 33 -26.85 1.26 -14.46
C LYS A 33 -27.11 2.78 -14.31
N LEU A 34 -26.41 3.58 -15.12
CA LEU A 34 -26.50 5.05 -15.05
C LEU A 34 -27.88 5.57 -15.43
N GLU A 35 -28.55 4.94 -16.41
CA GLU A 35 -29.90 5.30 -16.87
C GLU A 35 -30.95 5.14 -15.77
N ASP A 36 -30.81 4.09 -14.94
CA ASP A 36 -31.72 3.86 -13.81
C ASP A 36 -31.49 4.83 -12.64
N ASN A 37 -30.34 5.51 -12.62
CA ASN A 37 -29.89 6.36 -11.51
C ASN A 37 -29.69 7.84 -11.92
N GLN A 38 -30.48 8.38 -12.83
CA GLN A 38 -30.30 9.73 -13.41
C GLN A 38 -30.15 10.84 -12.36
N LYS A 39 -30.93 10.80 -11.27
CA LYS A 39 -30.83 11.80 -10.18
C LYS A 39 -29.48 11.76 -9.49
N LEU A 40 -28.95 10.55 -9.27
CA LEU A 40 -27.61 10.34 -8.67
C LEU A 40 -26.53 10.80 -9.62
N VAL A 41 -26.64 10.47 -10.90
CA VAL A 41 -25.69 10.89 -11.95
C VAL A 41 -25.62 12.42 -12.03
N ALA A 42 -26.76 13.10 -12.07
CA ALA A 42 -26.82 14.56 -12.11
C ALA A 42 -26.20 15.23 -10.88
N ALA A 43 -26.36 14.62 -9.68
CA ALA A 43 -25.86 15.20 -8.45
C ALA A 43 -24.40 14.79 -8.11
N GLY A 44 -23.92 13.62 -8.58
CA GLY A 44 -22.70 13.00 -8.08
C GLY A 44 -21.60 12.82 -9.11
N LEU A 45 -21.88 12.74 -10.42
CA LEU A 45 -20.87 12.39 -11.42
C LEU A 45 -19.80 13.47 -11.58
N THR A 46 -20.20 14.71 -11.79
CA THR A 46 -19.25 15.83 -11.93
C THR A 46 -18.42 16.05 -10.66
N PRO A 47 -19.01 16.15 -9.45
CA PRO A 47 -18.23 16.27 -8.23
C PRO A 47 -17.30 15.04 -7.97
N ALA A 48 -17.68 13.84 -8.40
CA ALA A 48 -16.82 12.67 -8.28
C ALA A 48 -15.63 12.74 -9.25
N LYS A 49 -15.84 13.22 -10.48
CA LYS A 49 -14.77 13.48 -11.44
C LYS A 49 -13.79 14.53 -10.92
N GLU A 50 -14.28 15.66 -10.45
CA GLU A 50 -13.47 16.73 -9.86
C GLU A 50 -12.62 16.21 -8.71
N LEU A 51 -13.24 15.55 -7.73
CA LEU A 51 -12.54 15.02 -6.57
C LEU A 51 -11.42 14.03 -6.93
N VAL A 52 -11.69 13.13 -7.86
CA VAL A 52 -10.69 12.13 -8.28
C VAL A 52 -9.59 12.78 -9.13
N SER A 53 -9.94 13.73 -10.00
CA SER A 53 -8.97 14.50 -10.80
C SER A 53 -8.02 15.29 -9.93
N ASP A 54 -8.53 16.05 -8.95
CA ASP A 54 -7.73 16.80 -7.97
C ASP A 54 -6.76 15.86 -7.23
N ALA A 55 -7.25 14.70 -6.79
CA ALA A 55 -6.41 13.73 -6.11
C ALA A 55 -5.30 13.17 -7.00
N LEU A 56 -5.59 12.90 -8.29
CA LEU A 56 -4.62 12.41 -9.26
C LEU A 56 -3.59 13.49 -9.63
N GLU A 57 -4.02 14.75 -9.74
CA GLU A 57 -3.13 15.88 -9.99
C GLU A 57 -2.15 16.10 -8.84
N GLU A 58 -2.62 16.02 -7.60
CA GLU A 58 -1.80 16.03 -6.39
C GLU A 58 -0.92 14.77 -6.25
N LYS A 59 -1.03 13.79 -7.17
CA LYS A 59 -0.33 12.49 -7.12
C LYS A 59 -0.64 11.70 -5.85
N ALA A 60 -1.86 11.84 -5.36
CA ALA A 60 -2.32 11.05 -4.22
C ALA A 60 -2.45 9.57 -4.60
N GLU A 61 -2.00 8.70 -3.72
CA GLU A 61 -2.24 7.25 -3.84
C GLU A 61 -3.58 6.83 -3.28
N MET A 62 -4.15 7.69 -2.43
CA MET A 62 -5.41 7.41 -1.76
C MET A 62 -6.13 8.71 -1.45
N LEU A 63 -7.45 8.69 -1.59
CA LEU A 63 -8.33 9.71 -1.06
C LEU A 63 -9.32 9.09 -0.06
N LYS A 64 -9.70 9.87 0.94
CA LYS A 64 -10.75 9.49 1.91
C LYS A 64 -11.80 10.60 1.97
N VAL A 65 -13.07 10.21 1.99
CA VAL A 65 -14.18 11.13 2.26
C VAL A 65 -14.84 10.68 3.56
N GLN A 66 -14.88 11.58 4.52
CA GLN A 66 -15.49 11.36 5.83
C GLN A 66 -16.58 12.41 6.05
N ILE A 67 -17.79 11.94 6.36
CA ILE A 67 -18.93 12.80 6.68
C ILE A 67 -18.99 12.93 8.21
N ASP A 68 -19.05 14.15 8.70
CA ASP A 68 -19.23 14.49 10.10
C ASP A 68 -20.41 15.45 10.23
N GLY A 69 -21.55 14.92 10.65
CA GLY A 69 -22.81 15.63 10.73
C GLY A 69 -23.26 16.18 9.37
N LYS A 70 -23.34 17.51 9.24
CA LYS A 70 -23.81 18.19 8.01
C LYS A 70 -22.70 18.50 7.00
N ARG A 71 -21.44 18.21 7.32
CA ARG A 71 -20.27 18.55 6.51
C ARG A 71 -19.46 17.29 6.23
N ALA A 72 -18.76 17.32 5.12
CA ALA A 72 -17.79 16.30 4.78
C ALA A 72 -16.45 16.93 4.38
N MET A 73 -15.39 16.21 4.64
CA MET A 73 -14.03 16.59 4.27
C MET A 73 -13.38 15.47 3.49
N ALA A 74 -12.87 15.79 2.31
CA ALA A 74 -11.95 14.93 1.61
C ALA A 74 -10.53 15.09 2.18
N SER A 75 -9.75 14.03 2.09
CA SER A 75 -8.34 14.03 2.48
C SER A 75 -7.57 13.24 1.46
N PHE A 76 -6.51 13.82 0.94
CA PHE A 76 -5.58 13.17 0.03
C PHE A 76 -4.38 12.61 0.79
N PHE A 77 -3.85 11.51 0.32
CA PHE A 77 -2.64 10.92 0.88
C PHE A 77 -1.59 10.86 -0.22
N VAL A 78 -0.56 11.68 -0.06
CA VAL A 78 0.56 11.78 -1.00
C VAL A 78 1.82 11.31 -0.28
N ASP A 79 2.45 10.28 -0.81
CA ASP A 79 3.60 9.63 -0.16
C ASP A 79 3.30 9.21 1.30
N GLY A 80 2.04 8.77 1.55
CA GLY A 80 1.56 8.38 2.88
C GLY A 80 1.29 9.56 3.83
N MET A 81 1.44 10.80 3.39
CA MET A 81 1.17 12.00 4.19
C MET A 81 -0.22 12.55 3.87
N LYS A 82 -1.01 12.76 4.92
CA LYS A 82 -2.35 13.34 4.79
C LYS A 82 -2.26 14.81 4.40
N ARG A 83 -2.97 15.19 3.33
CA ARG A 83 -3.19 16.56 2.89
C ARG A 83 -4.69 16.88 2.93
N PRO A 84 -5.08 18.11 3.22
CA PRO A 84 -6.48 18.52 3.15
C PRO A 84 -6.93 18.53 1.68
N GLY A 85 -8.11 17.97 1.42
CA GLY A 85 -8.82 18.09 0.17
C GLY A 85 -10.05 19.00 0.30
N PRO A 86 -10.93 19.01 -0.70
CA PRO A 86 -12.11 19.84 -0.72
C PRO A 86 -13.10 19.48 0.41
N ARG A 87 -13.94 20.46 0.75
CA ARG A 87 -15.02 20.29 1.72
C ARG A 87 -16.36 20.30 0.99
N TYR A 88 -17.25 19.43 1.42
CA TYR A 88 -18.58 19.28 0.81
C TYR A 88 -19.70 19.44 1.85
N PRO A 89 -20.89 19.93 1.44
CA PRO A 89 -22.11 19.68 2.18
C PRO A 89 -22.38 18.16 2.26
N GLY A 90 -22.96 17.69 3.36
CA GLY A 90 -23.24 16.25 3.57
C GLY A 90 -24.01 15.59 2.41
N PRO A 91 -25.08 16.21 1.88
CA PRO A 91 -25.80 15.63 0.73
C PRO A 91 -24.95 15.45 -0.52
N GLN A 92 -24.09 16.42 -0.85
CA GLN A 92 -23.19 16.34 -2.00
C GLN A 92 -22.13 15.24 -1.80
N ALA A 93 -21.54 15.16 -0.60
CA ALA A 93 -20.60 14.08 -0.27
C ALA A 93 -21.23 12.69 -0.38
N ASN A 94 -22.48 12.55 0.08
CA ASN A 94 -23.24 11.31 -0.11
C ASN A 94 -23.43 10.99 -1.60
N ALA A 95 -23.77 11.96 -2.43
CA ALA A 95 -23.90 11.75 -3.87
C ALA A 95 -22.58 11.28 -4.51
N VAL A 96 -21.45 11.87 -4.12
CA VAL A 96 -20.11 11.42 -4.55
C VAL A 96 -19.83 9.99 -4.14
N ILE A 97 -20.09 9.64 -2.87
CA ILE A 97 -19.86 8.26 -2.35
C ILE A 97 -20.72 7.27 -3.13
N GLN A 98 -22.03 7.54 -3.29
CA GLN A 98 -22.93 6.63 -4.00
C GLN A 98 -22.59 6.53 -5.50
N MET A 99 -22.13 7.63 -6.11
CA MET A 99 -21.69 7.62 -7.52
C MET A 99 -20.47 6.74 -7.72
N LEU A 100 -19.45 6.85 -6.87
CA LEU A 100 -18.27 6.01 -6.94
C LEU A 100 -18.58 4.54 -6.61
N LYS A 101 -19.55 4.26 -5.73
CA LYS A 101 -20.06 2.89 -5.52
C LYS A 101 -20.70 2.34 -6.80
N LEU A 102 -21.58 3.08 -7.42
CA LEU A 102 -22.27 2.69 -8.65
C LEU A 102 -21.26 2.37 -9.77
N LEU A 103 -20.27 3.24 -9.97
CA LEU A 103 -19.23 3.05 -10.97
C LEU A 103 -18.31 1.85 -10.67
N ALA A 104 -18.17 1.48 -9.40
CA ALA A 104 -17.39 0.31 -8.96
C ALA A 104 -18.20 -1.00 -8.97
N GLY A 105 -19.45 -1.01 -9.46
CA GLY A 105 -20.32 -2.17 -9.45
C GLY A 105 -20.86 -2.56 -8.07
N LEU A 106 -20.83 -1.64 -7.08
CA LEU A 106 -21.27 -1.88 -5.72
C LEU A 106 -22.75 -1.53 -5.53
N ASP A 107 -23.37 -2.16 -4.55
CA ASP A 107 -24.76 -1.87 -4.19
C ASP A 107 -24.87 -0.55 -3.45
N ILE A 108 -25.53 0.44 -4.07
CA ILE A 108 -25.72 1.79 -3.51
C ILE A 108 -26.74 1.82 -2.36
N THR A 109 -27.55 0.76 -2.20
CA THR A 109 -28.57 0.69 -1.12
C THR A 109 -27.98 0.18 0.19
N VAL A 110 -26.94 -0.65 0.13
CA VAL A 110 -26.23 -1.21 1.29
C VAL A 110 -25.29 -0.16 1.86
N ARG A 111 -25.53 0.28 3.11
CA ARG A 111 -24.74 1.31 3.81
C ARG A 111 -24.24 0.88 5.18
N ASP A 112 -24.74 -0.24 5.67
CA ASP A 112 -24.50 -0.81 6.99
C ASP A 112 -23.40 -1.88 6.98
N LYS A 113 -22.87 -2.24 5.81
CA LYS A 113 -21.83 -3.24 5.64
C LYS A 113 -20.68 -2.70 4.80
N PRO A 114 -19.44 -3.16 5.06
CA PRO A 114 -18.30 -2.84 4.20
C PRO A 114 -18.50 -3.39 2.79
N GLN A 115 -18.17 -2.60 1.78
CA GLN A 115 -18.15 -3.03 0.39
C GLN A 115 -16.81 -2.67 -0.25
N ARG A 116 -16.40 -3.44 -1.27
CA ARG A 116 -15.18 -3.21 -2.04
C ARG A 116 -15.40 -3.54 -3.51
N GLY A 117 -14.99 -2.63 -4.39
CA GLY A 117 -15.04 -2.80 -5.84
C GLY A 117 -13.98 -1.95 -6.52
N GLY A 118 -13.80 -2.11 -7.81
CA GLY A 118 -12.79 -1.39 -8.58
C GLY A 118 -13.40 -0.65 -9.76
N ILE A 119 -12.81 0.50 -10.13
CA ILE A 119 -13.16 1.27 -11.32
C ILE A 119 -11.92 1.33 -12.22
N LYS A 120 -12.09 1.03 -13.51
CA LYS A 120 -11.12 1.35 -14.56
C LYS A 120 -11.26 2.83 -14.90
N ALA A 121 -10.16 3.55 -14.95
CA ALA A 121 -10.17 4.98 -15.24
C ALA A 121 -8.96 5.39 -16.09
N GLU A 122 -9.08 6.53 -16.74
CA GLU A 122 -7.99 7.16 -17.48
C GLU A 122 -7.88 8.63 -17.06
N TYR A 123 -6.65 9.11 -16.90
CA TYR A 123 -6.37 10.51 -16.62
C TYR A 123 -5.10 10.95 -17.33
N ARG A 124 -5.21 11.96 -18.17
CA ARG A 124 -4.11 12.48 -19.01
C ARG A 124 -3.39 11.37 -19.81
N GLY A 125 -4.14 10.44 -20.41
CA GLY A 125 -3.61 9.34 -21.21
C GLY A 125 -2.92 8.23 -20.39
N PHE A 126 -3.04 8.26 -19.07
CA PHE A 126 -2.53 7.20 -18.20
C PHE A 126 -3.68 6.36 -17.64
N PRO A 127 -3.62 5.02 -17.77
CA PRO A 127 -4.63 4.13 -17.20
C PRO A 127 -4.42 4.00 -15.69
N PHE A 128 -5.53 4.08 -14.97
CA PHE A 128 -5.61 3.91 -13.51
C PHE A 128 -6.61 2.84 -13.13
N GLU A 129 -6.35 2.19 -12.03
CA GLU A 129 -7.32 1.41 -11.28
C GLU A 129 -7.63 2.13 -9.97
N LEU A 130 -8.91 2.37 -9.73
CA LEU A 130 -9.41 3.01 -8.52
C LEU A 130 -10.10 1.95 -7.68
N MET A 131 -9.50 1.54 -6.57
CA MET A 131 -10.10 0.59 -5.64
C MET A 131 -10.96 1.35 -4.64
N VAL A 132 -12.26 1.21 -4.77
CA VAL A 132 -13.29 1.82 -3.93
C VAL A 132 -13.60 0.90 -2.76
N LYS A 133 -13.47 1.41 -1.54
CA LYS A 133 -13.89 0.74 -0.31
C LYS A 133 -14.82 1.65 0.46
N THR A 134 -15.95 1.12 0.89
CA THR A 134 -16.86 1.81 1.80
C THR A 134 -17.00 1.02 3.10
N GLN A 135 -17.24 1.74 4.17
CA GLN A 135 -17.51 1.14 5.49
C GLN A 135 -18.50 2.02 6.25
N PRO A 136 -19.32 1.42 7.14
CA PRO A 136 -20.15 2.19 8.04
C PRO A 136 -19.32 3.13 8.90
N GLY A 137 -19.83 4.33 9.13
CA GLY A 137 -19.23 5.34 10.00
C GLY A 137 -20.27 5.91 10.96
N ASN A 138 -19.89 6.91 11.76
CA ASN A 138 -20.79 7.58 12.71
C ASN A 138 -21.89 8.36 11.97
N GLY A 139 -23.00 7.68 11.64
CA GLY A 139 -24.18 8.27 10.98
C GLY A 139 -24.10 8.40 9.45
N ALA A 140 -22.99 8.00 8.82
CA ALA A 140 -22.85 8.01 7.36
C ALA A 140 -21.74 7.04 6.90
N GLU A 141 -21.77 6.66 5.62
CA GLU A 141 -20.68 5.86 5.03
C GLU A 141 -19.39 6.66 4.94
N GLN A 142 -18.26 5.98 5.16
CA GLN A 142 -16.93 6.48 4.87
C GLN A 142 -16.42 5.86 3.57
N LEU A 143 -15.83 6.68 2.71
CA LEU A 143 -15.25 6.27 1.45
C LEU A 143 -13.72 6.31 1.53
N THR A 144 -13.09 5.28 1.03
CA THR A 144 -11.66 5.26 0.71
C THR A 144 -11.48 4.82 -0.74
N VAL A 145 -10.78 5.62 -1.54
CA VAL A 145 -10.40 5.24 -2.90
C VAL A 145 -8.88 5.18 -2.97
N THR A 146 -8.35 4.01 -3.31
CA THR A 146 -6.91 3.84 -3.57
C THR A 146 -6.67 3.88 -5.06
N MET A 147 -5.75 4.72 -5.52
CA MET A 147 -5.46 4.98 -6.92
C MET A 147 -4.16 4.30 -7.33
N ARG A 148 -4.20 3.48 -8.35
CA ARG A 148 -3.05 2.76 -8.88
C ARG A 148 -2.84 3.10 -10.35
N ASN A 149 -1.72 3.73 -10.68
CA ASN A 149 -1.30 3.92 -12.05
C ASN A 149 -0.82 2.58 -12.63
N LEU A 150 -1.45 2.09 -13.70
CA LEU A 150 -1.17 0.79 -14.29
C LEU A 150 0.10 0.78 -15.16
N LYS A 151 0.60 1.95 -15.57
CA LYS A 151 1.91 2.05 -16.24
C LYS A 151 3.09 1.93 -15.26
N THR A 152 2.87 2.10 -13.96
CA THR A 152 3.92 1.92 -12.97
C THR A 152 4.13 0.44 -12.71
N LYS A 153 5.27 -0.08 -13.17
CA LYS A 153 5.64 -1.48 -12.93
C LYS A 153 5.98 -1.67 -11.45
N ARG A 154 5.18 -2.47 -10.74
CA ARG A 154 5.43 -2.97 -9.39
C ARG A 154 4.97 -4.42 -9.39
N VAL A 155 5.67 -5.22 -10.17
CA VAL A 155 5.23 -6.54 -10.59
C VAL A 155 6.23 -7.59 -10.14
N THR A 156 7.52 -7.26 -10.15
CA THR A 156 8.60 -8.17 -9.76
C THR A 156 9.11 -7.86 -8.35
N PRO A 157 9.79 -8.81 -7.69
CA PRO A 157 10.46 -8.59 -6.41
C PRO A 157 11.45 -7.41 -6.44
N GLU A 158 12.12 -7.21 -7.57
CA GLU A 158 13.10 -6.14 -7.82
C GLU A 158 12.42 -4.77 -7.87
N ASP A 159 11.23 -4.68 -8.47
CA ASP A 159 10.47 -3.43 -8.59
C ASP A 159 10.13 -2.80 -7.23
N ILE A 160 9.98 -3.63 -6.20
CA ILE A 160 9.65 -3.20 -4.84
C ILE A 160 10.83 -3.33 -3.87
N GLY A 161 11.97 -3.83 -4.34
CA GLY A 161 13.22 -3.89 -3.59
C GLY A 161 13.27 -4.98 -2.51
N ILE A 162 12.64 -6.15 -2.74
CA ILE A 162 12.75 -7.30 -1.81
C ILE A 162 14.22 -7.74 -1.72
N PRO A 163 14.82 -7.76 -0.52
CA PRO A 163 16.21 -8.20 -0.33
C PRO A 163 16.44 -9.66 -0.77
N GLU A 164 17.62 -9.95 -1.30
CA GLU A 164 17.94 -11.30 -1.83
C GLU A 164 17.77 -12.40 -0.79
N ILE A 165 18.13 -12.15 0.45
CA ILE A 165 17.97 -13.13 1.53
C ILE A 165 16.49 -13.51 1.76
N ILE A 166 15.55 -12.58 1.58
CA ILE A 166 14.12 -12.87 1.65
C ILE A 166 13.67 -13.66 0.41
N LYS A 167 14.16 -13.27 -0.78
CA LYS A 167 13.85 -14.00 -2.02
C LYS A 167 14.36 -15.44 -1.96
N SER A 168 15.58 -15.64 -1.44
CA SER A 168 16.16 -16.99 -1.25
C SER A 168 15.31 -17.81 -0.29
N LYS A 169 14.91 -17.24 0.86
CA LYS A 169 14.07 -17.96 1.82
C LYS A 169 12.72 -18.39 1.23
N ILE A 170 12.10 -17.53 0.42
CA ILE A 170 10.84 -17.86 -0.26
C ILE A 170 11.06 -19.03 -1.24
N ARG A 171 12.15 -18.99 -2.05
CA ARG A 171 12.49 -20.07 -2.99
C ARG A 171 12.77 -21.40 -2.27
N ASP A 172 13.55 -21.34 -1.21
CA ASP A 172 13.92 -22.54 -0.44
C ASP A 172 12.69 -23.17 0.23
N THR A 173 11.75 -22.33 0.71
CA THR A 173 10.49 -22.81 1.28
C THR A 173 9.60 -23.44 0.20
N ALA A 174 9.47 -22.81 -0.96
CA ALA A 174 8.73 -23.38 -2.09
C ALA A 174 9.34 -24.74 -2.52
N ALA A 175 10.66 -24.83 -2.61
CA ALA A 175 11.39 -26.05 -2.96
C ALA A 175 11.23 -27.18 -1.92
N SER A 176 10.91 -26.86 -0.69
CA SER A 176 10.62 -27.85 0.35
C SER A 176 9.20 -28.42 0.28
N HIS A 177 8.33 -27.86 -0.56
CA HIS A 177 6.90 -28.22 -0.71
C HIS A 177 6.13 -28.22 0.61
N LYS A 178 6.52 -27.36 1.57
CA LYS A 178 5.87 -27.26 2.88
C LYS A 178 6.13 -25.94 3.56
N GLY A 179 5.29 -25.62 4.53
CA GLY A 179 5.43 -24.45 5.38
C GLY A 179 4.60 -23.27 4.92
N VAL A 180 4.35 -22.35 5.85
CA VAL A 180 3.59 -21.11 5.63
C VAL A 180 4.53 -19.93 5.50
N ILE A 181 4.46 -19.23 4.38
CA ILE A 181 5.07 -17.92 4.15
C ILE A 181 3.98 -16.87 4.36
N LEU A 182 4.15 -16.03 5.36
CA LEU A 182 3.17 -14.99 5.68
C LEU A 182 3.73 -13.61 5.34
N ILE A 183 3.08 -12.91 4.38
CA ILE A 183 3.45 -11.55 3.99
C ILE A 183 2.57 -10.57 4.76
N VAL A 184 3.20 -9.65 5.51
CA VAL A 184 2.45 -8.81 6.43
C VAL A 184 2.84 -7.34 6.35
N GLY A 185 1.93 -6.48 6.77
CA GLY A 185 2.15 -5.04 6.91
C GLY A 185 0.89 -4.34 7.40
N PRO A 186 0.99 -3.04 7.69
CA PRO A 186 -0.18 -2.24 8.03
C PRO A 186 -1.20 -2.19 6.89
N PRO A 187 -2.48 -1.97 7.18
CA PRO A 187 -3.46 -1.69 6.12
C PRO A 187 -2.99 -0.57 5.19
N GLU A 188 -3.29 -0.70 3.90
CA GLU A 188 -2.95 0.30 2.86
C GLU A 188 -1.43 0.50 2.61
N SER A 189 -0.57 -0.35 3.19
CA SER A 189 0.87 -0.35 2.93
C SER A 189 1.29 -1.08 1.65
N GLY A 190 0.35 -1.72 0.96
CA GLY A 190 0.63 -2.50 -0.25
C GLY A 190 0.94 -3.99 0.02
N VAL A 191 0.40 -4.58 1.09
CA VAL A 191 0.63 -6.00 1.46
C VAL A 191 0.36 -6.93 0.28
N THR A 192 -0.79 -6.81 -0.37
CA THR A 192 -1.13 -7.60 -1.56
C THR A 192 -0.10 -7.45 -2.70
N THR A 193 0.42 -6.23 -2.92
CA THR A 193 1.48 -6.03 -3.94
C THR A 193 2.74 -6.79 -3.56
N THR A 194 3.15 -6.74 -2.30
CA THR A 194 4.31 -7.48 -1.80
C THR A 194 4.08 -8.99 -1.86
N ALA A 195 2.88 -9.47 -1.51
CA ALA A 195 2.53 -10.89 -1.59
C ALA A 195 2.59 -11.43 -3.03
N LEU A 196 2.05 -10.69 -3.99
CA LEU A 196 2.13 -11.07 -5.41
C LEU A 196 3.56 -11.00 -5.97
N CYS A 197 4.38 -10.04 -5.50
CA CYS A 197 5.80 -10.02 -5.84
C CYS A 197 6.56 -11.19 -5.17
N ALA A 198 6.20 -11.58 -3.94
CA ALA A 198 6.77 -12.73 -3.26
C ALA A 198 6.47 -14.04 -4.01
N MET A 199 5.25 -14.21 -4.54
CA MET A 199 4.91 -15.35 -5.40
C MET A 199 5.80 -15.43 -6.65
N ARG A 200 6.24 -14.30 -7.17
CA ARG A 200 7.18 -14.26 -8.32
C ARG A 200 8.63 -14.53 -7.95
N CYS A 201 8.95 -14.71 -6.66
CA CYS A 201 10.24 -15.30 -6.26
C CYS A 201 10.27 -16.80 -6.53
N VAL A 202 9.11 -17.44 -6.61
CA VAL A 202 8.98 -18.86 -6.94
C VAL A 202 9.03 -19.04 -8.46
N ASP A 203 9.83 -20.00 -8.91
CA ASP A 203 9.92 -20.33 -10.33
C ASP A 203 8.70 -21.16 -10.75
N SER A 204 7.72 -20.51 -11.38
CA SER A 204 6.49 -21.15 -11.86
C SER A 204 6.68 -22.09 -13.07
N TYR A 205 7.89 -22.24 -13.59
CA TYR A 205 8.23 -23.28 -14.57
C TYR A 205 8.73 -24.55 -13.89
N LEU A 206 9.24 -24.46 -12.67
CA LEU A 206 9.71 -25.61 -11.89
C LEU A 206 8.67 -26.11 -10.89
N TYR A 207 7.82 -25.22 -10.38
CA TYR A 207 6.84 -25.52 -9.36
C TYR A 207 5.43 -25.19 -9.84
N GLN A 208 4.50 -26.12 -9.63
CA GLN A 208 3.10 -25.91 -9.95
C GLN A 208 2.44 -25.03 -8.87
N CYS A 209 2.20 -23.79 -9.23
CA CYS A 209 1.64 -22.78 -8.34
C CYS A 209 0.17 -22.52 -8.65
N TYR A 210 -0.66 -22.36 -7.62
CA TYR A 210 -2.08 -22.01 -7.75
C TYR A 210 -2.45 -20.86 -6.85
N ILE A 211 -3.42 -20.05 -7.29
CA ILE A 211 -4.05 -19.01 -6.48
C ILE A 211 -5.42 -19.49 -6.06
N LEU A 212 -5.67 -19.53 -4.76
CA LEU A 212 -6.95 -19.84 -4.16
C LEU A 212 -7.47 -18.61 -3.41
N GLY A 213 -8.12 -17.71 -4.14
CA GLY A 213 -8.61 -16.44 -3.62
C GLY A 213 -8.89 -15.41 -4.71
N ASN A 214 -9.25 -14.21 -4.32
CA ASN A 214 -9.58 -13.12 -5.21
C ASN A 214 -8.41 -12.12 -5.35
N LEU A 215 -7.87 -11.99 -6.55
CA LEU A 215 -6.80 -11.04 -6.86
C LEU A 215 -7.30 -9.66 -7.27
N TYR A 216 -8.61 -9.44 -7.32
CA TYR A 216 -9.24 -8.16 -7.71
C TYR A 216 -8.70 -7.62 -9.04
N GLY A 217 -8.70 -8.48 -10.08
CA GLY A 217 -8.25 -8.12 -11.42
C GLY A 217 -6.72 -8.05 -11.60
N ARG A 218 -5.94 -8.54 -10.64
CA ARG A 218 -4.48 -8.69 -10.78
C ARG A 218 -4.14 -10.10 -11.25
N GLU A 219 -2.96 -10.23 -11.84
CA GLU A 219 -2.46 -11.51 -12.35
C GLU A 219 -1.03 -11.76 -11.88
N VAL A 220 -0.71 -13.01 -11.63
CA VAL A 220 0.67 -13.48 -11.47
C VAL A 220 0.97 -14.36 -12.68
N LEU A 221 2.02 -14.02 -13.41
CA LEU A 221 2.39 -14.73 -14.63
C LEU A 221 2.59 -16.22 -14.34
N ASN A 222 1.98 -17.09 -15.17
CA ASN A 222 2.03 -18.54 -15.06
C ASN A 222 1.50 -19.13 -13.75
N VAL A 223 0.71 -18.36 -12.97
CA VAL A 223 0.07 -18.86 -11.76
C VAL A 223 -1.45 -18.72 -11.93
N PRO A 224 -2.15 -19.79 -12.27
CA PRO A 224 -3.59 -19.75 -12.49
C PRO A 224 -4.38 -19.63 -11.21
N VAL A 225 -5.55 -18.97 -11.29
CA VAL A 225 -6.54 -18.98 -10.22
C VAL A 225 -7.27 -20.33 -10.25
N PHE A 226 -7.18 -21.07 -9.15
CA PHE A 226 -7.90 -22.31 -8.98
C PHE A 226 -9.36 -22.02 -8.59
N LYS A 227 -10.31 -22.52 -9.37
CA LYS A 227 -11.75 -22.35 -9.08
C LYS A 227 -12.25 -23.56 -8.31
N PRO A 228 -12.70 -23.40 -7.05
CA PRO A 228 -13.36 -24.47 -6.32
C PRO A 228 -14.60 -24.98 -7.08
N GLU A 229 -14.90 -26.27 -7.01
CA GLU A 229 -16.15 -26.80 -7.51
C GLU A 229 -17.31 -26.42 -6.58
N PRO A 230 -18.51 -26.18 -7.12
CA PRO A 230 -19.66 -25.87 -6.29
C PRO A 230 -19.92 -26.98 -5.26
N GLY A 231 -20.02 -26.61 -3.99
CA GLY A 231 -20.30 -27.54 -2.87
C GLY A 231 -19.07 -28.22 -2.28
N HIS A 232 -17.88 -28.05 -2.84
CA HIS A 232 -16.66 -28.58 -2.22
C HIS A 232 -16.21 -27.72 -1.04
N SER A 233 -15.73 -28.39 0.01
CA SER A 233 -15.05 -27.75 1.12
C SER A 233 -13.67 -27.24 0.71
N LEU A 234 -13.04 -26.45 1.59
CA LEU A 234 -11.69 -25.98 1.37
C LEU A 234 -10.68 -27.14 1.37
N ASP A 235 -10.84 -28.10 2.27
CA ASP A 235 -10.00 -29.31 2.34
C ASP A 235 -10.06 -30.11 1.04
N GLU A 236 -11.27 -30.37 0.51
CA GLU A 236 -11.46 -31.08 -0.76
C GLU A 236 -10.83 -30.32 -1.93
N THR A 237 -10.92 -28.99 -1.90
CA THR A 237 -10.29 -28.12 -2.91
C THR A 237 -8.77 -28.21 -2.85
N ILE A 238 -8.18 -28.16 -1.66
CA ILE A 238 -6.72 -28.30 -1.46
C ILE A 238 -6.26 -29.70 -1.88
N ASP A 239 -6.98 -30.75 -1.51
CA ASP A 239 -6.65 -32.11 -1.90
C ASP A 239 -6.69 -32.29 -3.43
N ARG A 240 -7.60 -31.59 -4.11
CA ARG A 240 -7.61 -31.58 -5.57
C ARG A 240 -6.42 -30.85 -6.16
N ILE A 241 -5.98 -29.74 -5.57
CA ILE A 241 -4.76 -29.05 -5.98
C ILE A 241 -3.54 -29.97 -5.80
N LYS A 242 -3.44 -30.67 -4.66
CA LYS A 242 -2.37 -31.66 -4.43
C LYS A 242 -2.38 -32.81 -5.45
N ARG A 243 -3.56 -33.34 -5.78
CA ARG A 243 -3.68 -34.34 -6.85
C ARG A 243 -3.26 -33.83 -8.24
N ASN A 244 -3.33 -32.52 -8.45
CA ASN A 244 -2.83 -31.86 -9.65
C ASN A 244 -1.37 -31.39 -9.49
N GLU A 245 -0.60 -32.07 -8.65
CA GLU A 245 0.83 -31.78 -8.40
C GLU A 245 1.10 -30.34 -7.96
N GLY A 246 0.15 -29.73 -7.22
CA GLY A 246 0.30 -28.38 -6.71
C GLY A 246 1.34 -28.30 -5.61
N ASP A 247 2.42 -27.53 -5.84
CA ASP A 247 3.55 -27.34 -4.92
C ASP A 247 3.37 -26.13 -4.03
N VAL A 248 2.74 -25.07 -4.57
CA VAL A 248 2.55 -23.79 -3.89
C VAL A 248 1.12 -23.31 -4.05
N ILE A 249 0.47 -22.98 -2.94
CA ILE A 249 -0.88 -22.39 -2.93
C ILE A 249 -0.79 -20.98 -2.34
N PHE A 250 -1.18 -19.99 -3.13
CA PHE A 250 -1.40 -18.64 -2.63
C PHE A 250 -2.86 -18.48 -2.18
N PHE A 251 -3.04 -18.15 -0.91
CA PHE A 251 -4.33 -17.71 -0.37
C PHE A 251 -4.37 -16.18 -0.34
N ASP A 252 -5.55 -15.61 -0.54
CA ASP A 252 -5.73 -14.20 -0.24
C ASP A 252 -5.62 -13.94 1.28
N GLN A 253 -6.09 -12.80 1.75
CA GLN A 253 -5.88 -12.37 3.13
C GLN A 253 -6.42 -13.38 4.16
N PHE A 254 -5.56 -13.83 5.08
CA PHE A 254 -5.92 -14.64 6.24
C PHE A 254 -6.77 -13.84 7.23
N VAL A 255 -8.07 -14.10 7.25
CA VAL A 255 -9.07 -13.44 8.11
C VAL A 255 -9.95 -14.46 8.83
N ASP A 256 -10.49 -15.43 8.09
CA ASP A 256 -11.40 -16.42 8.61
C ASP A 256 -10.65 -17.55 9.34
N PRO A 257 -10.95 -17.84 10.63
CA PRO A 257 -10.21 -18.82 11.43
C PRO A 257 -10.21 -20.23 10.85
N GLU A 258 -11.31 -20.67 10.24
CA GLU A 258 -11.42 -22.00 9.66
C GLU A 258 -10.52 -22.13 8.43
N THR A 259 -10.59 -21.17 7.51
CA THR A 259 -9.70 -21.08 6.34
C THR A 259 -8.23 -21.06 6.77
N VAL A 260 -7.89 -20.25 7.77
CA VAL A 260 -6.50 -20.11 8.25
C VAL A 260 -5.99 -21.41 8.83
N LYS A 261 -6.80 -22.10 9.64
CA LYS A 261 -6.44 -23.39 10.24
C LYS A 261 -6.27 -24.48 9.19
N THR A 262 -7.21 -24.60 8.24
CA THR A 262 -7.14 -25.56 7.13
C THR A 262 -5.90 -25.32 6.27
N ALA A 263 -5.61 -24.08 5.90
CA ALA A 263 -4.42 -23.72 5.15
C ALA A 263 -3.12 -24.06 5.91
N THR A 264 -3.12 -23.87 7.24
CA THR A 264 -1.97 -24.23 8.11
C THR A 264 -1.74 -25.73 8.14
N LEU A 265 -2.80 -26.53 8.26
CA LEU A 265 -2.70 -27.99 8.19
C LEU A 265 -2.20 -28.47 6.81
N ALA A 266 -2.68 -27.84 5.75
CA ALA A 266 -2.22 -28.15 4.38
C ALA A 266 -0.71 -27.91 4.20
N ALA A 267 -0.13 -26.99 4.95
CA ALA A 267 1.28 -26.63 4.87
C ALA A 267 2.27 -27.73 5.31
N GLU A 268 1.78 -28.85 5.77
CA GLU A 268 2.58 -30.08 5.98
C GLU A 268 3.09 -30.66 4.64
N ASN A 269 2.32 -30.50 3.54
CA ASN A 269 2.57 -31.17 2.27
C ASN A 269 2.48 -30.22 1.06
N VAL A 270 2.34 -28.92 1.26
CA VAL A 270 2.33 -27.91 0.21
C VAL A 270 2.84 -26.58 0.79
N CYS A 271 3.57 -25.81 0.01
CA CYS A 271 3.95 -24.47 0.44
C CYS A 271 2.74 -23.53 0.37
N VAL A 272 2.40 -22.92 1.49
CA VAL A 272 1.30 -21.95 1.59
C VAL A 272 1.86 -20.53 1.65
N VAL A 273 1.39 -19.67 0.78
CA VAL A 273 1.71 -18.23 0.82
C VAL A 273 0.42 -17.46 1.08
N SER A 274 0.42 -16.56 2.04
CA SER A 274 -0.74 -15.70 2.29
C SER A 274 -0.36 -14.32 2.81
N GLU A 275 -1.34 -13.43 2.94
CA GLU A 275 -1.16 -12.08 3.47
C GLU A 275 -2.00 -11.85 4.73
N MET A 276 -1.50 -10.97 5.62
CA MET A 276 -2.21 -10.56 6.84
C MET A 276 -1.90 -9.11 7.20
N TYR A 277 -2.87 -8.40 7.78
CA TYR A 277 -2.60 -7.08 8.35
C TYR A 277 -2.03 -7.17 9.77
N ALA A 278 -0.81 -6.68 9.92
CA ALA A 278 -0.12 -6.61 11.20
C ALA A 278 0.84 -5.40 11.24
N ARG A 279 1.28 -5.01 12.43
CA ARG A 279 2.23 -3.91 12.62
C ARG A 279 3.66 -4.28 12.21
N ASP A 280 4.04 -5.51 12.47
CA ASP A 280 5.35 -6.10 12.21
C ASP A 280 5.25 -7.63 12.24
N ALA A 281 6.36 -8.32 11.94
CA ALA A 281 6.37 -9.77 11.86
C ALA A 281 6.04 -10.47 13.20
N ALA A 282 6.48 -9.94 14.33
CA ALA A 282 6.17 -10.51 15.64
C ALA A 282 4.68 -10.35 16.02
N ASP A 283 4.08 -9.19 15.71
CA ASP A 283 2.63 -8.97 15.87
C ASP A 283 1.82 -9.92 14.99
N ALA A 284 2.30 -10.19 13.76
CA ALA A 284 1.67 -11.14 12.87
C ALA A 284 1.72 -12.58 13.40
N ILE A 285 2.86 -13.03 13.92
CA ILE A 285 2.99 -14.36 14.51
C ILE A 285 2.01 -14.56 15.67
N ALA A 286 1.96 -13.59 16.59
CA ALA A 286 1.03 -13.67 17.72
C ALA A 286 -0.44 -13.69 17.28
N LYS A 287 -0.82 -12.87 16.30
CA LYS A 287 -2.17 -12.88 15.73
C LYS A 287 -2.48 -14.20 15.02
N TYR A 288 -1.54 -14.67 14.21
CA TYR A 288 -1.70 -15.92 13.47
C TYR A 288 -1.91 -17.11 14.44
N ALA A 289 -1.09 -17.21 15.48
CA ALA A 289 -1.24 -18.22 16.51
C ALA A 289 -2.60 -18.13 17.23
N SER A 290 -3.08 -16.91 17.50
CA SER A 290 -4.40 -16.65 18.08
C SER A 290 -5.55 -17.06 17.16
N ILE A 291 -5.45 -16.79 15.86
CA ILE A 291 -6.48 -17.14 14.87
C ILE A 291 -6.56 -18.66 14.69
N VAL A 292 -5.42 -19.33 14.54
CA VAL A 292 -5.35 -20.78 14.40
C VAL A 292 -5.83 -21.50 15.67
N GLY A 293 -5.61 -20.90 16.85
CA GLY A 293 -5.99 -21.47 18.14
C GLY A 293 -5.17 -22.71 18.56
N ALA A 294 -4.09 -23.02 17.83
CA ALA A 294 -3.18 -24.13 18.08
C ALA A 294 -1.73 -23.66 17.88
N PRO A 295 -1.09 -23.07 18.91
CA PRO A 295 0.26 -22.51 18.80
C PRO A 295 1.33 -23.50 18.34
N THR A 296 1.24 -24.76 18.77
CA THR A 296 2.16 -25.82 18.31
C THR A 296 2.06 -26.02 16.80
N LEU A 297 0.84 -26.09 16.26
CA LEU A 297 0.61 -26.23 14.82
C LEU A 297 1.24 -25.08 14.05
N VAL A 298 1.12 -23.84 14.56
CA VAL A 298 1.76 -22.67 13.96
C VAL A 298 3.29 -22.78 14.03
N ALA A 299 3.84 -23.14 15.17
CA ALA A 299 5.30 -23.29 15.36
C ALA A 299 5.91 -24.35 14.43
N ASP A 300 5.17 -25.41 14.14
CA ASP A 300 5.61 -26.51 13.29
C ASP A 300 5.57 -26.16 11.79
N HIS A 301 4.59 -25.36 11.37
CA HIS A 301 4.32 -25.12 9.94
C HIS A 301 4.70 -23.72 9.44
N ILE A 302 4.93 -22.74 10.30
CA ILE A 302 5.39 -21.41 9.85
C ILE A 302 6.83 -21.52 9.32
N ALA A 303 7.07 -21.11 8.08
CA ALA A 303 8.39 -21.10 7.46
C ALA A 303 9.09 -19.76 7.58
N CYS A 304 8.38 -18.68 7.33
CA CYS A 304 8.84 -17.32 7.61
C CYS A 304 7.68 -16.32 7.60
N VAL A 305 7.89 -15.22 8.28
CA VAL A 305 7.01 -14.03 8.22
C VAL A 305 7.80 -12.86 7.68
N VAL A 306 7.39 -12.36 6.53
CA VAL A 306 7.99 -11.19 5.88
C VAL A 306 7.08 -10.00 6.11
N SER A 307 7.55 -9.03 6.86
CA SER A 307 6.84 -7.77 7.11
C SER A 307 7.46 -6.63 6.31
N HIS A 308 6.62 -5.69 5.85
CA HIS A 308 7.12 -4.48 5.21
C HIS A 308 6.45 -3.22 5.73
N LYS A 309 7.16 -2.10 5.58
CA LYS A 309 6.65 -0.74 5.77
C LYS A 309 7.09 0.12 4.61
N LEU A 310 6.31 1.15 4.31
CA LEU A 310 6.67 2.12 3.29
C LEU A 310 7.30 3.35 3.95
N ILE A 311 8.47 3.74 3.44
CA ILE A 311 9.16 4.98 3.79
C ILE A 311 9.29 5.87 2.56
N ARG A 312 9.37 7.19 2.75
CA ARG A 312 9.47 8.15 1.66
C ARG A 312 10.89 8.19 1.09
N LYS A 313 10.98 8.33 -0.21
CA LYS A 313 12.26 8.56 -0.90
C LYS A 313 12.58 10.06 -0.92
N LEU A 314 13.82 10.42 -0.64
CA LEU A 314 14.30 11.78 -0.84
C LEU A 314 14.14 12.20 -2.31
N CYS A 315 13.74 13.43 -2.52
CA CYS A 315 13.69 14.00 -3.86
C CYS A 315 15.11 14.10 -4.42
N THR A 316 15.39 13.36 -5.48
CA THR A 316 16.71 13.31 -6.10
C THR A 316 17.18 14.67 -6.66
N ARG A 317 16.21 15.59 -6.94
CA ARG A 317 16.52 16.90 -7.50
C ARG A 317 16.97 17.92 -6.45
N CYS A 318 16.44 17.83 -5.22
CA CYS A 318 16.72 18.83 -4.19
C CYS A 318 17.32 18.28 -2.89
N ARG A 319 17.57 16.93 -2.79
CA ARG A 319 18.25 16.39 -1.62
C ARG A 319 19.66 16.97 -1.47
N GLU A 320 20.10 17.20 -0.26
CA GLU A 320 21.43 17.69 0.06
C GLU A 320 22.34 16.57 0.52
N ALA A 321 23.52 16.51 -0.07
CA ALA A 321 24.59 15.64 0.40
C ALA A 321 25.30 16.28 1.61
N PHE A 322 25.63 15.49 2.62
CA PHE A 322 26.44 15.95 3.73
C PHE A 322 27.43 14.88 4.19
N ARG A 323 28.52 15.31 4.81
CA ARG A 323 29.49 14.40 5.42
C ARG A 323 29.05 14.10 6.87
N PRO A 324 28.73 12.84 7.19
CA PRO A 324 28.35 12.49 8.56
C PRO A 324 29.53 12.57 9.51
N SER A 325 29.29 12.89 10.76
CA SER A 325 30.32 12.79 11.80
C SER A 325 30.50 11.32 12.24
N PRO A 326 31.71 10.90 12.66
CA PRO A 326 31.91 9.55 13.17
C PRO A 326 30.98 9.20 14.33
N LYS A 327 30.66 10.18 15.18
CA LYS A 327 29.69 10.02 16.27
C LYS A 327 28.30 9.69 15.77
N LEU A 328 27.86 10.33 14.68
CA LEU A 328 26.55 10.05 14.06
C LEU A 328 26.55 8.63 13.47
N LEU A 329 27.59 8.23 12.74
CA LEU A 329 27.71 6.89 12.16
C LEU A 329 27.64 5.80 13.23
N ALA A 330 28.42 5.93 14.30
CA ALA A 330 28.38 5.00 15.42
C ALA A 330 27.01 4.94 16.11
N GLN A 331 26.35 6.11 16.28
CA GLN A 331 25.04 6.18 16.93
C GLN A 331 23.93 5.47 16.12
N VAL A 332 23.99 5.53 14.78
CA VAL A 332 22.97 4.91 13.92
C VAL A 332 23.35 3.49 13.48
N GLY A 333 24.60 3.06 13.70
CA GLY A 333 25.11 1.73 13.34
C GLY A 333 25.50 1.62 11.86
N LEU A 334 25.95 2.71 11.26
CA LEU A 334 26.52 2.75 9.90
C LEU A 334 28.04 2.56 9.95
N ASP A 335 28.60 2.11 8.83
CA ASP A 335 30.04 1.93 8.68
C ASP A 335 30.80 3.26 8.80
N GLU A 336 31.92 3.26 9.53
CA GLU A 336 32.76 4.46 9.72
C GLU A 336 33.34 5.00 8.39
N GLY A 337 33.46 4.14 7.37
CA GLY A 337 33.88 4.50 6.02
C GLY A 337 32.83 5.24 5.20
N THR A 338 31.59 5.39 5.69
CA THR A 338 30.52 6.09 4.98
C THR A 338 30.85 7.57 4.84
N LYS A 339 31.20 8.00 3.62
CA LYS A 339 31.66 9.36 3.34
C LYS A 339 30.55 10.38 3.16
N THR A 340 29.41 9.93 2.65
CA THR A 340 28.31 10.82 2.23
C THR A 340 26.96 10.22 2.63
N LEU A 341 26.13 11.03 3.26
CA LEU A 341 24.71 10.76 3.47
C LEU A 341 23.89 11.89 2.84
N TYR A 342 22.59 11.64 2.69
CA TYR A 342 21.65 12.61 2.12
C TYR A 342 20.56 12.96 3.10
N ARG A 343 20.09 14.21 3.02
CA ARG A 343 18.99 14.73 3.82
C ARG A 343 18.03 15.56 2.96
N MET A 344 16.86 15.85 3.49
CA MET A 344 15.96 16.82 2.89
C MET A 344 16.66 18.20 2.89
N ALA A 345 16.59 18.89 1.75
CA ALA A 345 17.07 20.27 1.67
C ALA A 345 16.37 21.15 2.71
N SER A 346 17.12 22.04 3.32
CA SER A 346 16.54 23.10 4.13
C SER A 346 15.63 23.96 3.26
N PRO A 347 14.47 24.44 3.77
CA PRO A 347 13.68 25.42 3.03
C PRO A 347 14.58 26.58 2.63
N PRO A 348 14.60 26.98 1.36
CA PRO A 348 15.41 28.12 0.96
C PRO A 348 14.90 29.38 1.67
N GLU A 349 15.84 30.24 2.08
CA GLU A 349 15.50 31.49 2.74
C GLU A 349 14.92 32.48 1.72
N PRO A 350 13.96 33.33 2.10
CA PRO A 350 13.47 34.42 1.27
C PRO A 350 14.62 35.35 0.85
N ASP A 351 14.54 35.90 -0.37
CA ASP A 351 15.53 36.89 -0.81
C ASP A 351 15.59 38.06 0.20
N PRO A 352 16.76 38.33 0.80
CA PRO A 352 16.88 39.36 1.82
C PRO A 352 16.61 40.78 1.32
N LYS A 353 16.57 41.00 -0.02
CA LYS A 353 16.31 42.31 -0.60
C LYS A 353 14.86 42.49 -1.04
N THR A 354 14.24 41.46 -1.62
CA THR A 354 12.87 41.54 -2.15
C THR A 354 11.84 40.92 -1.19
N GLY A 355 12.26 40.07 -0.25
CA GLY A 355 11.35 39.30 0.62
C GLY A 355 10.60 38.19 -0.11
N GLU A 356 10.90 37.95 -1.38
CA GLU A 356 10.24 36.94 -2.18
C GLU A 356 10.67 35.53 -1.75
N GLU A 357 9.68 34.65 -1.57
CA GLU A 357 9.95 33.23 -1.33
C GLU A 357 10.44 32.58 -2.63
N PRO A 358 11.56 31.83 -2.59
CA PRO A 358 12.07 31.16 -3.77
C PRO A 358 11.11 30.07 -4.25
N GLU A 359 11.08 29.85 -5.57
CA GLU A 359 10.24 28.82 -6.17
C GLU A 359 10.48 27.44 -5.53
N PRO A 360 9.43 26.73 -5.14
CA PRO A 360 9.56 25.38 -4.61
C PRO A 360 10.15 24.44 -5.68
N CYS A 361 10.83 23.39 -5.23
CA CYS A 361 11.39 22.40 -6.14
C CYS A 361 10.30 21.81 -7.07
N ARG A 362 10.42 22.03 -8.37
CA ARG A 362 9.45 21.56 -9.39
C ARG A 362 9.22 20.06 -9.39
N SER A 363 10.13 19.26 -8.83
CA SER A 363 9.98 17.79 -8.75
C SER A 363 9.09 17.34 -7.60
N CYS A 364 9.26 17.92 -6.39
CA CYS A 364 8.55 17.51 -5.19
C CYS A 364 7.61 18.58 -4.62
N GLY A 365 7.47 19.74 -5.28
CA GLY A 365 6.65 20.85 -4.79
C GLY A 365 7.10 21.39 -3.42
N GLY A 366 8.40 21.34 -3.11
CA GLY A 366 8.94 21.77 -1.81
C GLY A 366 8.85 20.70 -0.70
N ALA A 367 8.23 19.55 -0.95
CA ALA A 367 8.04 18.52 0.08
C ALA A 367 9.33 17.80 0.50
N GLY A 368 10.44 17.92 -0.25
CA GLY A 368 11.72 17.24 0.02
C GLY A 368 11.72 15.74 -0.27
N PHE A 369 10.55 15.14 -0.48
CA PHE A 369 10.35 13.71 -0.75
C PHE A 369 9.51 13.51 -2.01
N ARG A 370 9.73 12.38 -2.70
CA ARG A 370 8.94 11.97 -3.86
C ARG A 370 8.92 10.45 -4.02
N GLY A 371 7.74 9.88 -3.86
CA GLY A 371 7.52 8.44 -3.92
C GLY A 371 7.94 7.72 -2.65
N ARG A 372 7.59 6.45 -2.58
CA ARG A 372 7.86 5.57 -1.44
C ARG A 372 8.65 4.35 -1.88
N VAL A 373 9.36 3.73 -0.93
CA VAL A 373 10.06 2.46 -1.06
C VAL A 373 9.72 1.58 0.15
N ALA A 374 9.66 0.27 -0.07
CA ALA A 374 9.45 -0.66 1.02
C ALA A 374 10.75 -0.89 1.78
N VAL A 375 10.63 -1.06 3.09
CA VAL A 375 11.65 -1.63 3.98
C VAL A 375 11.10 -2.91 4.56
N PHE A 376 11.95 -3.90 4.73
CA PHE A 376 11.56 -5.25 5.08
C PHE A 376 12.12 -5.71 6.42
N GLU A 377 11.34 -6.56 7.07
CA GLU A 377 11.72 -7.35 8.24
C GLU A 377 11.32 -8.79 7.95
N MET A 378 12.14 -9.76 8.35
CA MET A 378 11.78 -11.16 8.26
C MET A 378 12.08 -11.86 9.60
N ILE A 379 11.12 -12.65 10.07
CA ILE A 379 11.29 -13.58 11.19
C ILE A 379 11.15 -15.01 10.67
N GLU A 380 12.21 -15.79 10.90
CA GLU A 380 12.22 -17.23 10.69
C GLU A 380 11.95 -17.95 12.01
N PRO A 381 11.30 -19.13 11.99
CA PRO A 381 10.93 -19.87 13.20
C PRO A 381 12.14 -20.69 13.72
N THR A 382 13.14 -20.01 14.24
CA THR A 382 14.21 -20.66 15.01
C THR A 382 13.65 -21.32 16.27
N ASP A 383 14.40 -22.21 16.91
CA ASP A 383 13.93 -22.91 18.12
C ASP A 383 13.45 -21.94 19.20
N ALA A 384 14.18 -20.85 19.41
CA ALA A 384 13.78 -19.81 20.38
C ALA A 384 12.46 -19.12 20.00
N VAL A 385 12.22 -18.90 18.69
CA VAL A 385 10.97 -18.32 18.20
C VAL A 385 9.82 -19.33 18.31
N LYS A 386 10.06 -20.61 17.97
CA LYS A 386 9.06 -21.69 18.13
C LYS A 386 8.65 -21.87 19.58
N GLU A 387 9.61 -21.92 20.51
CA GLU A 387 9.33 -21.99 21.95
C GLU A 387 8.47 -20.81 22.41
N ALA A 388 8.79 -19.58 21.96
CA ALA A 388 7.99 -18.41 22.27
C ALA A 388 6.57 -18.52 21.71
N ILE A 389 6.37 -19.03 20.49
CA ILE A 389 5.04 -19.26 19.91
C ILE A 389 4.23 -20.25 20.73
N VAL A 390 4.83 -21.42 21.05
CA VAL A 390 4.19 -22.50 21.83
C VAL A 390 3.82 -22.02 23.24
N ALA A 391 4.66 -21.19 23.85
CA ALA A 391 4.40 -20.58 25.15
C ALA A 391 3.30 -19.50 25.12
N GLY A 392 2.75 -19.17 23.95
CA GLY A 392 1.76 -18.10 23.79
C GLY A 392 2.33 -16.70 24.08
N ALA A 393 3.62 -16.49 23.79
CA ALA A 393 4.32 -15.26 24.08
C ALA A 393 3.72 -14.05 23.34
N ASP A 394 3.82 -12.88 23.96
CA ASP A 394 3.43 -11.63 23.34
C ASP A 394 4.37 -11.23 22.20
N PRO A 395 3.99 -10.26 21.35
CA PRO A 395 4.85 -9.81 20.26
C PRO A 395 6.22 -9.28 20.69
N ALA A 396 6.35 -8.77 21.92
CA ALA A 396 7.64 -8.26 22.42
C ALA A 396 8.61 -9.42 22.73
N ALA A 397 8.11 -10.49 23.32
CA ALA A 397 8.90 -11.70 23.62
C ALA A 397 9.30 -12.43 22.33
N ILE A 398 8.39 -12.58 21.35
CA ILE A 398 8.70 -13.14 20.02
C ILE A 398 9.79 -12.31 19.33
N ARG A 399 9.69 -10.99 19.36
CA ARG A 399 10.70 -10.10 18.78
C ARG A 399 12.05 -10.20 19.51
N ALA A 400 12.04 -10.39 20.83
CA ALA A 400 13.26 -10.60 21.60
C ALA A 400 13.96 -11.92 21.24
N ALA A 401 13.18 -13.00 21.04
CA ALA A 401 13.69 -14.28 20.56
C ALA A 401 14.33 -14.14 19.17
N ALA A 402 13.63 -13.53 18.21
CA ALA A 402 14.12 -13.32 16.84
C ALA A 402 15.41 -12.47 16.77
N ARG A 403 15.56 -11.48 17.65
CA ARG A 403 16.77 -10.62 17.69
C ARG A 403 18.03 -11.38 18.09
N LYS A 404 17.93 -12.42 18.92
CA LYS A 404 19.10 -13.23 19.30
C LYS A 404 19.72 -13.92 18.09
N ASP A 405 18.91 -14.24 17.09
CA ASP A 405 19.32 -14.98 15.89
C ASP A 405 19.74 -14.06 14.73
N LYS A 406 19.96 -12.76 14.99
CA LYS A 406 20.46 -11.76 14.01
C LYS A 406 19.62 -11.68 12.73
N GLN A 407 18.33 -11.90 12.82
CA GLN A 407 17.42 -11.88 11.68
C GLN A 407 17.29 -10.47 11.07
N ILE A 408 16.72 -10.36 9.87
CA ILE A 408 16.56 -9.07 9.19
C ILE A 408 15.55 -8.23 9.95
N THR A 409 15.97 -7.02 10.33
CA THR A 409 15.09 -6.04 10.97
C THR A 409 14.82 -4.87 10.04
N PHE A 410 13.68 -4.20 10.21
CA PHE A 410 13.39 -2.95 9.50
C PHE A 410 14.52 -1.92 9.62
N GLN A 411 15.16 -1.83 10.78
CA GLN A 411 16.24 -0.86 10.99
C GLN A 411 17.44 -1.17 10.10
N LYS A 412 17.82 -2.45 10.01
CA LYS A 412 18.96 -2.86 9.18
C LYS A 412 18.72 -2.62 7.70
N ASP A 413 17.53 -2.98 7.20
CA ASP A 413 17.20 -2.76 5.79
C ASP A 413 17.00 -1.27 5.46
N ALA A 414 16.43 -0.49 6.39
CA ALA A 414 16.28 0.94 6.20
C ALA A 414 17.63 1.69 6.20
N LEU A 415 18.63 1.24 6.98
CA LEU A 415 19.96 1.84 6.96
C LEU A 415 20.65 1.64 5.61
N ARG A 416 20.50 0.50 4.97
CA ARG A 416 20.97 0.27 3.59
C ARG A 416 20.43 1.34 2.64
N LEU A 417 19.13 1.68 2.73
CA LEU A 417 18.51 2.71 1.89
C LEU A 417 18.99 4.14 2.24
N VAL A 418 19.47 4.35 3.46
CA VAL A 418 20.12 5.63 3.85
C VAL A 418 21.52 5.72 3.26
N GLU A 419 22.30 4.65 3.28
CA GLU A 419 23.63 4.58 2.64
C GLU A 419 23.53 4.82 1.13
N ASP A 420 22.54 4.22 0.46
CA ASP A 420 22.25 4.42 -0.96
C ASP A 420 21.74 5.85 -1.27
N GLY A 421 21.45 6.66 -0.25
CA GLY A 421 20.85 7.98 -0.42
C GLY A 421 19.40 7.96 -0.90
N THR A 422 18.73 6.82 -0.88
CA THR A 422 17.32 6.70 -1.26
C THR A 422 16.40 7.40 -0.27
N THR A 423 16.75 7.35 1.02
CA THR A 423 16.01 8.04 2.10
C THR A 423 16.97 8.75 3.05
N GLY A 424 16.44 9.43 4.05
CA GLY A 424 17.24 10.13 5.07
C GLY A 424 16.96 9.61 6.47
N LEU A 425 17.90 9.87 7.41
CA LEU A 425 17.78 9.47 8.81
C LEU A 425 16.55 10.07 9.50
N GLU A 426 16.07 11.24 9.06
CA GLU A 426 14.87 11.88 9.59
C GLU A 426 13.61 11.09 9.30
N GLU A 427 13.54 10.49 8.11
CA GLU A 427 12.42 9.64 7.74
C GLU A 427 12.40 8.35 8.58
N LEU A 428 13.55 7.76 8.84
CA LEU A 428 13.65 6.61 9.74
C LEU A 428 13.17 6.96 11.16
N LYS A 429 13.58 8.10 11.68
CA LYS A 429 13.11 8.60 12.99
C LYS A 429 11.59 8.78 12.99
N ARG A 430 11.00 9.27 11.90
CA ARG A 430 9.55 9.45 11.77
C ARG A 430 8.79 8.12 11.79
N VAL A 431 9.27 7.12 11.05
CA VAL A 431 8.56 5.85 10.86
C VAL A 431 8.76 4.87 12.02
N PHE A 432 9.95 4.88 12.65
CA PHE A 432 10.32 3.92 13.68
C PHE A 432 10.31 4.51 15.10
N ALA A 433 9.93 5.79 15.26
CA ALA A 433 9.76 6.37 16.59
C ALA A 433 8.67 5.63 17.37
N PRO A 434 8.87 5.44 18.69
CA PRO A 434 7.81 4.87 19.54
C PRO A 434 6.53 5.72 19.46
N PRO A 435 5.35 5.09 19.57
CA PRO A 435 4.09 5.81 19.59
C PRO A 435 4.12 6.90 20.68
N GLY A 436 3.94 8.17 20.28
CA GLY A 436 3.95 9.32 21.22
C GLY A 436 5.20 10.18 21.23
N ALA A 437 6.32 9.74 20.68
CA ALA A 437 7.56 10.55 20.64
C ALA A 437 7.50 11.79 19.72
N GLY A 438 6.49 11.88 18.83
CA GLY A 438 6.35 12.92 17.79
C GLY A 438 5.49 14.14 18.16
N LYS A 439 4.91 14.22 19.37
CA LYS A 439 4.10 15.38 19.79
C LYS A 439 4.92 16.45 20.49
N LYS A 440 6.03 16.88 19.93
CA LYS A 440 6.55 18.23 20.26
C LYS A 440 5.67 19.23 19.52
N LYS A 441 4.93 20.03 20.29
CA LYS A 441 4.07 21.13 19.85
C LYS A 441 4.79 21.95 18.77
N ALA A 442 4.16 22.07 17.59
CA ALA A 442 4.50 23.13 16.67
C ALA A 442 4.34 24.46 17.45
N VAL A 443 5.44 25.15 17.65
CA VAL A 443 5.43 26.49 18.21
C VAL A 443 4.66 27.35 17.21
N ARG A 444 3.42 27.70 17.54
CA ARG A 444 2.67 28.72 16.82
C ARG A 444 3.45 30.02 16.99
N ARG A 445 4.23 30.42 16.00
CA ARG A 445 4.67 31.80 15.88
C ARG A 445 3.40 32.64 15.70
N ARG A 446 3.10 33.50 16.69
CA ARG A 446 2.10 34.58 16.56
C ARG A 446 2.57 35.49 15.42
N PRO A 447 1.67 35.94 14.54
CA PRO A 447 2.02 37.01 13.63
C PRO A 447 2.33 38.28 14.43
N PRO A 448 3.27 39.12 13.98
CA PRO A 448 3.47 40.42 14.57
C PRO A 448 2.22 41.28 14.40
N GLN A 449 1.91 42.08 15.47
CA GLN A 449 0.82 43.06 15.51
C GLN A 449 1.11 44.21 14.56
#